data_bb026eea5b232e786b7c9668354ded40
#
_entry.id   bb026eea5b232e786b7c9668354ded40
#
_cell.length_a   1.000
_cell.length_b   1.000
_cell.length_c   1.000
_cell.angle_alpha   90.00
_cell.angle_beta   90.00
_cell.angle_gamma   90.00
#
_symmetry.space_group_name_H-M   'P 1'
#
loop_
_entity.id
_entity.type
_entity.pdbx_description
1 polymer ?
#
loop_
_entity_poly.entity_id
_entity_poly.type
_entity_poly.pdbx_seq_one_letter_code
_entity_poly.pdbx_strand_id
1 'polypeptide(L)'
;MQIKARQFAREHSLFSCIQCGKCTGGCPVNLKTELNIRELMYHVLVAGKKFEVDDIEVLWDCTTCNTCTDRCPKEVNPMEVVIGLRSAVVEGGRAVPGTAKVALQSVFNQGNPLTFSSEDRAQWVGDLEVRLLSDEPGAEYLYYVGCTPCYDPRIQPISRALVRMFGQAGVDYGILGTEEGCCGSEVRRLGEEGLFEMLVEDNMEIWEERGVKKLVTTSPHCYNVFIKDYPQNGFEALHYTQLVAQLLEEGRLTFTGELAKTVTYHDPCYLGKHNQIFDAPRSILQRIPGLKFVEMDRSREKSLCCEGGGGRMWLEGTNIEERLAHQRIDEALGVGAEILATACPFCVLTLEDAVKIRGLEDKIQVADIMELLTQVT
;
A
#
# COMPACT_ATOMS: atom_id res chain seq x y z
N MET A 1 -13.53 0.10 27.03
CA MET A 1 -13.52 1.41 26.36
C MET A 1 -14.93 1.82 26.00
N GLN A 2 -15.29 3.09 26.08
CA GLN A 2 -16.65 3.54 25.81
C GLN A 2 -16.63 4.50 24.62
N ILE A 3 -16.91 3.97 23.43
CA ILE A 3 -17.16 4.79 22.24
C ILE A 3 -18.56 5.40 22.38
N LYS A 4 -18.70 6.68 22.05
CA LYS A 4 -20.03 7.31 21.89
C LYS A 4 -20.67 6.74 20.62
N ALA A 5 -21.22 5.54 20.69
CA ALA A 5 -21.61 4.74 19.53
C ALA A 5 -22.50 5.49 18.51
N ARG A 6 -23.42 6.36 18.96
CA ARG A 6 -24.27 7.14 18.06
C ARG A 6 -23.49 8.22 17.29
N GLN A 7 -22.51 8.86 17.92
CA GLN A 7 -21.66 9.86 17.28
C GLN A 7 -20.79 9.15 16.25
N PHE A 8 -20.09 8.08 16.65
CA PHE A 8 -19.26 7.26 15.78
C PHE A 8 -20.07 6.71 14.57
N ALA A 9 -21.27 6.16 14.81
CA ALA A 9 -22.14 5.69 13.72
C ALA A 9 -22.53 6.79 12.74
N ARG A 10 -22.66 8.05 13.21
CA ARG A 10 -22.96 9.21 12.34
C ARG A 10 -21.74 9.61 11.52
N GLU A 11 -20.57 9.72 12.14
CA GLU A 11 -19.30 10.07 11.50
C GLU A 11 -18.95 9.10 10.37
N HIS A 12 -19.27 7.81 10.55
CA HIS A 12 -19.03 6.77 9.55
C HIS A 12 -20.24 6.40 8.68
N SER A 13 -21.30 7.23 8.67
CA SER A 13 -22.53 7.01 7.85
C SER A 13 -23.22 5.65 8.08
N LEU A 14 -23.03 5.02 9.25
CA LEU A 14 -23.54 3.67 9.56
C LEU A 14 -25.07 3.60 9.59
N PHE A 15 -25.79 4.69 9.81
CA PHE A 15 -27.27 4.71 9.78
C PHE A 15 -27.84 4.36 8.40
N SER A 16 -27.06 4.42 7.32
CA SER A 16 -27.46 3.96 6.00
C SER A 16 -27.33 2.44 5.82
N CYS A 17 -26.71 1.74 6.77
CA CYS A 17 -26.45 0.30 6.70
C CYS A 17 -27.74 -0.52 6.81
N ILE A 18 -28.07 -1.29 5.78
CA ILE A 18 -29.24 -2.19 5.73
C ILE A 18 -28.91 -3.62 6.16
N GLN A 19 -27.76 -3.87 6.75
CA GLN A 19 -27.32 -5.17 7.27
C GLN A 19 -27.36 -6.33 6.24
N CYS A 20 -27.14 -6.04 4.96
CA CYS A 20 -27.26 -7.00 3.85
C CYS A 20 -26.15 -8.09 3.83
N GLY A 21 -25.06 -7.92 4.57
CA GLY A 21 -23.97 -8.90 4.70
C GLY A 21 -22.97 -8.95 3.53
N LYS A 22 -23.11 -8.11 2.47
CA LYS A 22 -22.17 -8.11 1.33
C LYS A 22 -20.72 -7.78 1.72
N CYS A 23 -20.53 -6.98 2.77
CA CYS A 23 -19.20 -6.65 3.32
C CYS A 23 -18.51 -7.89 3.90
N THR A 24 -19.20 -8.70 4.71
CA THR A 24 -18.67 -9.95 5.27
C THR A 24 -18.51 -11.02 4.21
N GLY A 25 -19.56 -11.29 3.41
CA GLY A 25 -19.51 -12.31 2.35
C GLY A 25 -18.51 -12.03 1.23
N GLY A 26 -18.01 -10.79 1.14
CA GLY A 26 -16.95 -10.40 0.22
C GLY A 26 -15.56 -10.25 0.85
N CYS A 27 -15.48 -10.30 2.17
CA CYS A 27 -14.22 -10.11 2.89
C CYS A 27 -13.31 -11.33 2.70
N PRO A 28 -12.12 -11.15 2.10
CA PRO A 28 -11.21 -12.28 1.87
C PRO A 28 -10.68 -12.87 3.18
N VAL A 29 -10.60 -12.07 4.23
CA VAL A 29 -10.07 -12.49 5.54
C VAL A 29 -11.10 -13.25 6.37
N ASN A 30 -12.40 -12.95 6.23
CA ASN A 30 -13.47 -13.57 7.02
C ASN A 30 -13.53 -15.12 6.90
N LEU A 31 -13.05 -15.67 5.78
CA LEU A 31 -13.00 -17.13 5.60
C LEU A 31 -11.94 -17.82 6.47
N LYS A 32 -11.01 -17.06 7.05
CA LYS A 32 -9.81 -17.56 7.73
C LYS A 32 -9.67 -17.06 9.16
N THR A 33 -10.48 -16.08 9.54
CA THR A 33 -10.48 -15.45 10.86
C THR A 33 -11.90 -15.24 11.35
N GLU A 34 -12.06 -14.87 12.60
CA GLU A 34 -13.34 -14.53 13.20
C GLU A 34 -13.85 -13.13 12.83
N LEU A 35 -13.12 -12.39 11.98
CA LEU A 35 -13.49 -11.03 11.55
C LEU A 35 -14.80 -11.01 10.78
N ASN A 36 -15.88 -10.57 11.41
CA ASN A 36 -17.20 -10.41 10.80
C ASN A 36 -17.58 -8.93 10.67
N ILE A 37 -17.36 -8.37 9.49
CA ILE A 37 -17.58 -6.94 9.24
C ILE A 37 -19.05 -6.53 9.48
N ARG A 38 -20.04 -7.35 9.05
CA ARG A 38 -21.46 -7.03 9.26
C ARG A 38 -21.80 -6.99 10.75
N GLU A 39 -21.26 -7.90 11.52
CA GLU A 39 -21.46 -8.00 12.96
C GLU A 39 -20.87 -6.79 13.69
N LEU A 40 -19.66 -6.35 13.33
CA LEU A 40 -19.09 -5.11 13.84
C LEU A 40 -20.01 -3.91 13.56
N MET A 41 -20.53 -3.77 12.32
CA MET A 41 -21.48 -2.70 11.98
C MET A 41 -22.76 -2.79 12.82
N TYR A 42 -23.28 -3.99 13.02
CA TYR A 42 -24.47 -4.21 13.84
C TYR A 42 -24.24 -3.80 15.28
N HIS A 43 -23.15 -4.26 15.90
CA HIS A 43 -22.83 -3.93 17.30
C HIS A 43 -22.71 -2.42 17.52
N VAL A 44 -22.04 -1.69 16.62
CA VAL A 44 -21.98 -0.22 16.71
C VAL A 44 -23.37 0.42 16.62
N LEU A 45 -24.25 -0.06 15.72
CA LEU A 45 -25.59 0.49 15.52
C LEU A 45 -26.53 0.26 16.73
N VAL A 46 -26.44 -0.90 17.38
CA VAL A 46 -27.37 -1.28 18.48
C VAL A 46 -26.87 -0.90 19.86
N ALA A 47 -25.57 -0.62 20.03
CA ALA A 47 -24.95 -0.35 21.32
C ALA A 47 -25.49 0.90 22.07
N GLY A 48 -26.36 1.69 21.44
CA GLY A 48 -26.97 2.87 22.05
C GLY A 48 -25.97 3.96 22.41
N LYS A 49 -25.60 4.09 23.71
CA LYS A 49 -24.67 5.12 24.17
C LYS A 49 -23.23 4.62 24.32
N LYS A 50 -23.04 3.31 24.44
CA LYS A 50 -21.74 2.70 24.75
C LYS A 50 -21.57 1.44 23.95
N PHE A 51 -20.43 1.28 23.31
CA PHE A 51 -20.02 0.09 22.59
C PHE A 51 -18.75 -0.48 23.23
N GLU A 52 -18.76 -1.75 23.55
CA GLU A 52 -17.60 -2.50 24.01
C GLU A 52 -17.28 -3.55 22.94
N VAL A 53 -16.02 -3.62 22.52
CA VAL A 53 -15.52 -4.70 21.65
C VAL A 53 -14.96 -5.76 22.60
N ASP A 54 -15.60 -6.90 22.69
CA ASP A 54 -15.20 -7.98 23.59
C ASP A 54 -13.91 -8.64 23.11
N ASP A 55 -13.82 -8.95 21.83
CA ASP A 55 -12.60 -9.42 21.18
C ASP A 55 -12.01 -8.31 20.29
N ILE A 56 -10.98 -7.65 20.82
CA ILE A 56 -10.35 -6.51 20.18
C ILE A 56 -9.33 -6.96 19.14
N GLU A 57 -8.70 -8.11 19.34
CA GLU A 57 -7.62 -8.58 18.49
C GLU A 57 -8.09 -8.84 17.05
N VAL A 58 -9.34 -9.29 16.89
CA VAL A 58 -9.96 -9.51 15.58
C VAL A 58 -9.99 -8.28 14.68
N LEU A 59 -9.96 -7.07 15.24
CA LEU A 59 -9.91 -5.84 14.45
C LEU A 59 -8.64 -5.76 13.60
N TRP A 60 -7.51 -6.28 14.09
CA TRP A 60 -6.23 -6.26 13.38
C TRP A 60 -6.09 -7.38 12.35
N ASP A 61 -7.05 -8.28 12.23
CA ASP A 61 -7.12 -9.21 11.10
C ASP A 61 -7.48 -8.49 9.79
N CYS A 62 -8.15 -7.34 9.88
CA CYS A 62 -8.51 -6.56 8.69
C CYS A 62 -7.27 -6.04 7.97
N THR A 63 -7.14 -6.42 6.70
CA THR A 63 -6.06 -5.95 5.80
C THR A 63 -6.34 -4.58 5.18
N THR A 64 -7.44 -3.93 5.54
CA THR A 64 -7.88 -2.65 4.98
C THR A 64 -7.93 -2.61 3.43
N CYS A 65 -8.24 -3.73 2.78
CA CYS A 65 -8.18 -3.89 1.32
C CYS A 65 -9.33 -3.23 0.54
N ASN A 66 -10.25 -2.56 1.21
CA ASN A 66 -11.42 -1.84 0.66
C ASN A 66 -12.51 -2.71 -0.01
N THR A 67 -12.38 -4.03 -0.08
CA THR A 67 -13.38 -4.90 -0.73
C THR A 67 -14.79 -4.76 -0.14
N CYS A 68 -14.91 -4.55 1.17
CA CYS A 68 -16.19 -4.37 1.85
C CYS A 68 -16.87 -3.05 1.47
N THR A 69 -16.11 -1.99 1.27
CA THR A 69 -16.58 -0.67 0.85
C THR A 69 -17.05 -0.69 -0.59
N ASP A 70 -16.24 -1.23 -1.52
CA ASP A 70 -16.59 -1.34 -2.94
C ASP A 70 -17.87 -2.15 -3.18
N ARG A 71 -18.15 -3.12 -2.31
CA ARG A 71 -19.35 -3.96 -2.38
C ARG A 71 -20.58 -3.40 -1.66
N CYS A 72 -20.44 -2.28 -0.93
CA CYS A 72 -21.53 -1.74 -0.15
C CYS A 72 -22.58 -1.05 -1.03
N PRO A 73 -23.85 -1.54 -1.12
CA PRO A 73 -24.88 -0.93 -1.94
C PRO A 73 -25.45 0.36 -1.35
N LYS A 74 -24.99 0.74 -0.15
CA LYS A 74 -25.42 1.92 0.60
C LYS A 74 -24.29 2.90 0.84
N GLU A 75 -23.15 2.72 0.17
CA GLU A 75 -21.99 3.60 0.23
C GLU A 75 -21.47 3.83 1.68
N VAL A 76 -21.75 2.89 2.57
CA VAL A 76 -21.10 2.85 3.88
C VAL A 76 -19.66 2.45 3.64
N ASN A 77 -18.72 3.03 4.38
CA ASN A 77 -17.31 2.63 4.35
C ASN A 77 -16.95 1.74 5.57
N PRO A 78 -17.20 0.42 5.50
CA PRO A 78 -16.93 -0.46 6.64
C PRO A 78 -15.44 -0.56 6.98
N MET A 79 -14.55 -0.33 6.03
CA MET A 79 -13.11 -0.32 6.27
C MET A 79 -12.71 0.83 7.21
N GLU A 80 -13.19 2.05 6.96
CA GLU A 80 -12.94 3.20 7.84
C GLU A 80 -13.56 3.00 9.23
N VAL A 81 -14.69 2.28 9.32
CA VAL A 81 -15.25 1.91 10.62
C VAL A 81 -14.28 1.02 11.41
N VAL A 82 -13.65 0.04 10.76
CA VAL A 82 -12.65 -0.82 11.44
C VAL A 82 -11.44 0.02 11.88
N ILE A 83 -10.93 0.93 11.04
CA ILE A 83 -9.82 1.83 11.40
C ILE A 83 -10.23 2.71 12.60
N GLY A 84 -11.39 3.34 12.55
CA GLY A 84 -11.90 4.15 13.66
C GLY A 84 -12.12 3.36 14.95
N LEU A 85 -12.51 2.08 14.88
CA LEU A 85 -12.56 1.20 16.05
C LEU A 85 -11.17 0.91 16.62
N ARG A 86 -10.17 0.67 15.76
CA ARG A 86 -8.75 0.54 16.19
C ARG A 86 -8.27 1.80 16.89
N SER A 87 -8.50 2.97 16.28
CA SER A 87 -8.13 4.28 16.83
C SER A 87 -8.76 4.46 18.22
N ALA A 88 -10.04 4.22 18.33
CA ALA A 88 -10.74 4.33 19.61
C ALA A 88 -10.23 3.33 20.67
N VAL A 89 -9.75 2.14 20.28
CA VAL A 89 -9.12 1.16 21.18
C VAL A 89 -7.78 1.70 21.70
N VAL A 90 -6.97 2.24 20.80
CA VAL A 90 -5.64 2.79 21.12
C VAL A 90 -5.77 4.04 22.00
N GLU A 91 -6.62 4.99 21.66
CA GLU A 91 -6.93 6.18 22.47
C GLU A 91 -7.48 5.81 23.86
N GLY A 92 -8.20 4.68 23.96
CA GLY A 92 -8.67 4.12 25.20
C GLY A 92 -7.58 3.52 26.09
N GLY A 93 -6.31 3.61 25.70
CA GLY A 93 -5.14 3.15 26.44
C GLY A 93 -4.88 1.64 26.32
N ARG A 94 -5.53 0.95 25.38
CA ARG A 94 -5.20 -0.44 25.07
C ARG A 94 -4.10 -0.50 24.02
N ALA A 95 -3.12 -1.36 24.24
CA ALA A 95 -2.00 -1.48 23.32
C ALA A 95 -2.41 -2.15 21.99
N VAL A 96 -1.84 -1.69 20.88
CA VAL A 96 -1.79 -2.46 19.64
C VAL A 96 -1.07 -3.80 19.88
N PRO A 97 -1.30 -4.84 19.06
CA PRO A 97 -0.57 -6.12 19.16
C PRO A 97 0.95 -5.92 19.22
N GLY A 98 1.65 -6.78 19.96
CA GLY A 98 3.01 -6.57 20.44
C GLY A 98 4.04 -6.17 19.39
N THR A 99 4.08 -6.85 18.22
CA THR A 99 5.04 -6.55 17.13
C THR A 99 4.74 -5.22 16.44
N ALA A 100 3.46 -4.86 16.27
CA ALA A 100 3.07 -3.56 15.73
C ALA A 100 3.48 -2.41 16.65
N LYS A 101 3.48 -2.61 17.98
CA LYS A 101 3.97 -1.62 18.94
C LYS A 101 5.44 -1.26 18.70
N VAL A 102 6.28 -2.26 18.39
CA VAL A 102 7.71 -2.03 18.07
C VAL A 102 7.84 -1.19 16.81
N ALA A 103 7.04 -1.49 15.77
CA ALA A 103 7.05 -0.72 14.53
C ALA A 103 6.60 0.74 14.76
N LEU A 104 5.53 0.97 15.53
CA LEU A 104 5.06 2.33 15.87
C LEU A 104 6.10 3.12 16.68
N GLN A 105 6.74 2.47 17.66
CA GLN A 105 7.82 3.10 18.43
C GLN A 105 9.03 3.44 17.56
N SER A 106 9.34 2.60 16.57
CA SER A 106 10.40 2.88 15.60
C SER A 106 10.03 4.04 14.67
N VAL A 107 8.79 4.14 14.24
CA VAL A 107 8.32 5.32 13.48
C VAL A 107 8.51 6.59 14.28
N PHE A 108 8.12 6.60 15.55
CA PHE A 108 8.30 7.76 16.42
C PHE A 108 9.76 8.15 16.62
N ASN A 109 10.66 7.17 16.82
CA ASN A 109 12.06 7.42 17.16
C ASN A 109 12.97 7.59 15.93
N GLN A 110 12.64 6.90 14.82
CA GLN A 110 13.53 6.74 13.67
C GLN A 110 12.89 7.12 12.32
N GLY A 111 11.64 7.60 12.33
CA GLY A 111 10.91 7.95 11.11
C GLY A 111 10.60 6.77 10.17
N ASN A 112 10.72 5.51 10.64
CA ASN A 112 10.40 4.32 9.84
C ASN A 112 9.97 3.13 10.70
N PRO A 113 9.11 2.22 10.19
CA PRO A 113 8.61 1.07 10.96
C PRO A 113 9.56 -0.14 10.96
N LEU A 114 10.71 -0.07 10.30
CA LEU A 114 11.62 -1.20 10.06
C LEU A 114 12.79 -1.26 11.05
N THR A 115 12.79 -0.40 12.07
CA THR A 115 13.81 -0.32 13.13
C THR A 115 15.21 0.06 12.68
N PHE A 116 15.38 0.57 11.47
CA PHE A 116 16.64 1.11 10.97
C PHE A 116 16.87 2.56 11.42
N SER A 117 18.13 2.99 11.45
CA SER A 117 18.47 4.39 11.71
C SER A 117 17.95 5.31 10.60
N SER A 118 17.42 6.48 10.97
CA SER A 118 17.06 7.53 10.02
C SER A 118 18.27 8.01 9.19
N GLU A 119 19.48 7.94 9.75
CA GLU A 119 20.73 8.30 9.06
C GLU A 119 21.02 7.37 7.86
N ASP A 120 20.55 6.12 7.92
CA ASP A 120 20.75 5.12 6.86
C ASP A 120 19.75 5.25 5.70
N ARG A 121 18.77 6.17 5.82
CA ARG A 121 17.65 6.27 4.88
C ARG A 121 18.08 6.53 3.43
N ALA A 122 19.19 7.19 3.20
CA ALA A 122 19.70 7.48 1.87
C ALA A 122 20.68 6.41 1.32
N GLN A 123 21.03 5.36 2.07
CA GLN A 123 22.02 4.35 1.65
C GLN A 123 21.60 3.56 0.40
N TRP A 124 20.31 3.43 0.13
CA TRP A 124 19.81 2.78 -1.07
C TRP A 124 20.29 3.43 -2.38
N VAL A 125 20.66 4.71 -2.35
CA VAL A 125 21.17 5.46 -3.50
C VAL A 125 22.45 4.82 -4.03
N GLY A 126 23.37 4.42 -3.15
CA GLY A 126 24.64 3.78 -3.50
C GLY A 126 25.49 4.67 -4.42
N ASP A 127 25.75 4.17 -5.64
CA ASP A 127 26.56 4.82 -6.68
C ASP A 127 25.77 5.74 -7.63
N LEU A 128 24.45 5.91 -7.41
CA LEU A 128 23.62 6.77 -8.26
C LEU A 128 23.83 8.24 -7.92
N GLU A 129 23.92 9.08 -8.92
CA GLU A 129 23.86 10.53 -8.76
C GLU A 129 22.40 10.94 -8.63
N VAL A 130 22.00 11.40 -7.45
CA VAL A 130 20.62 11.79 -7.13
C VAL A 130 20.64 13.18 -6.48
N ARG A 131 19.80 14.07 -6.97
CA ARG A 131 19.63 15.42 -6.43
C ARG A 131 18.97 15.37 -5.05
N LEU A 132 19.62 15.95 -4.05
CA LEU A 132 19.02 16.19 -2.72
C LEU A 132 18.33 17.56 -2.74
N LEU A 133 17.06 17.59 -2.35
CA LEU A 133 16.30 18.85 -2.30
C LEU A 133 16.75 19.79 -1.17
N SER A 134 17.46 19.27 -0.17
CA SER A 134 18.16 20.06 0.84
C SER A 134 19.25 20.96 0.23
N ASP A 135 19.97 20.46 -0.77
CA ASP A 135 21.09 21.14 -1.39
C ASP A 135 20.66 21.94 -2.63
N GLU A 136 19.77 21.35 -3.44
CA GLU A 136 19.27 21.94 -4.69
C GLU A 136 17.73 21.85 -4.74
N PRO A 137 17.00 22.80 -4.16
CA PRO A 137 15.53 22.81 -4.18
C PRO A 137 14.97 23.12 -5.58
N GLY A 138 13.66 22.93 -5.76
CA GLY A 138 12.93 23.37 -6.96
C GLY A 138 12.90 22.36 -8.10
N ALA A 139 13.08 21.06 -7.86
CA ALA A 139 12.77 20.01 -8.83
C ALA A 139 11.28 19.98 -9.19
N GLU A 140 10.96 19.52 -10.41
CA GLU A 140 9.56 19.34 -10.82
C GLU A 140 8.84 18.31 -9.94
N TYR A 141 9.54 17.20 -9.61
CA TYR A 141 9.00 16.13 -8.77
C TYR A 141 9.87 15.89 -7.53
N LEU A 142 9.24 15.72 -6.38
CA LEU A 142 9.82 14.96 -5.28
C LEU A 142 9.62 13.47 -5.58
N TYR A 143 10.69 12.69 -5.70
CA TYR A 143 10.57 11.24 -5.57
C TYR A 143 10.55 10.89 -4.08
N TYR A 144 9.32 10.69 -3.56
CA TYR A 144 9.11 10.20 -2.20
C TYR A 144 9.31 8.68 -2.21
N VAL A 145 10.46 8.25 -1.70
CA VAL A 145 10.92 6.85 -1.80
C VAL A 145 10.08 5.92 -0.93
N GLY A 146 9.81 6.32 0.31
CA GLY A 146 9.08 5.54 1.29
C GLY A 146 9.99 4.56 2.07
N CYS A 147 9.50 4.08 3.22
CA CYS A 147 10.33 3.32 4.16
C CYS A 147 10.82 1.98 3.59
N THR A 148 9.93 1.15 3.06
CA THR A 148 10.32 -0.17 2.54
C THR A 148 11.32 -0.08 1.39
N PRO A 149 11.13 0.78 0.37
CA PRO A 149 12.11 0.96 -0.70
C PRO A 149 13.45 1.55 -0.25
N CYS A 150 13.48 2.28 0.86
CA CYS A 150 14.75 2.80 1.41
C CYS A 150 15.58 1.72 2.10
N TYR A 151 14.94 0.84 2.87
CA TYR A 151 15.66 -0.02 3.81
C TYR A 151 15.65 -1.51 3.45
N ASP A 152 14.65 -1.99 2.71
CA ASP A 152 14.55 -3.41 2.38
C ASP A 152 15.47 -3.77 1.19
N PRO A 153 16.45 -4.67 1.36
CA PRO A 153 17.41 -5.02 0.30
C PRO A 153 16.75 -5.64 -0.94
N ARG A 154 15.56 -6.29 -0.79
CA ARG A 154 14.83 -6.85 -1.93
C ARG A 154 14.15 -5.75 -2.76
N ILE A 155 13.76 -4.65 -2.12
CA ILE A 155 12.99 -3.57 -2.74
C ILE A 155 13.89 -2.43 -3.22
N GLN A 156 15.03 -2.16 -2.61
CA GLN A 156 15.98 -1.13 -3.04
C GLN A 156 16.31 -1.16 -4.55
N PRO A 157 16.52 -2.32 -5.21
CA PRO A 157 16.75 -2.36 -6.66
C PRO A 157 15.63 -1.73 -7.50
N ILE A 158 14.38 -1.79 -7.02
CA ILE A 158 13.20 -1.19 -7.69
C ILE A 158 13.32 0.33 -7.69
N SER A 159 13.67 0.93 -6.54
CA SER A 159 13.91 2.38 -6.43
C SER A 159 15.05 2.83 -7.31
N ARG A 160 16.14 2.09 -7.32
CA ARG A 160 17.32 2.36 -8.19
C ARG A 160 16.98 2.27 -9.67
N ALA A 161 16.13 1.30 -10.05
CA ALA A 161 15.62 1.16 -11.42
C ALA A 161 14.78 2.37 -11.83
N LEU A 162 13.89 2.83 -10.96
CA LEU A 162 13.05 4.01 -11.22
C LEU A 162 13.91 5.28 -11.42
N VAL A 163 14.93 5.47 -10.58
CA VAL A 163 15.86 6.60 -10.68
C VAL A 163 16.62 6.59 -12.02
N ARG A 164 17.14 5.42 -12.43
CA ARG A 164 17.78 5.29 -13.75
C ARG A 164 16.84 5.62 -14.90
N MET A 165 15.58 5.15 -14.79
CA MET A 165 14.55 5.43 -15.78
C MET A 165 14.21 6.94 -15.84
N PHE A 166 14.15 7.62 -14.69
CA PHE A 166 13.96 9.07 -14.66
C PHE A 166 15.08 9.80 -15.39
N GLY A 167 16.33 9.37 -15.18
CA GLY A 167 17.48 9.91 -15.92
C GLY A 167 17.38 9.69 -17.44
N GLN A 168 17.00 8.48 -17.87
CA GLN A 168 16.80 8.16 -19.30
C GLN A 168 15.68 8.98 -19.93
N ALA A 169 14.57 9.19 -19.21
CA ALA A 169 13.42 9.94 -19.67
C ALA A 169 13.56 11.47 -19.50
N GLY A 170 14.66 11.96 -18.92
CA GLY A 170 14.87 13.38 -18.65
C GLY A 170 13.84 13.97 -17.68
N VAL A 171 13.44 13.22 -16.66
CA VAL A 171 12.55 13.70 -15.60
C VAL A 171 13.34 14.55 -14.62
N ASP A 172 12.89 15.77 -14.33
CA ASP A 172 13.46 16.64 -13.31
C ASP A 172 12.90 16.23 -11.94
N TYR A 173 13.71 15.59 -11.11
CA TYR A 173 13.32 15.09 -9.79
C TYR A 173 14.43 15.28 -8.75
N GLY A 174 14.05 15.24 -7.49
CA GLY A 174 14.95 15.16 -6.35
C GLY A 174 14.36 14.30 -5.26
N ILE A 175 15.17 13.97 -4.26
CA ILE A 175 14.77 13.22 -3.06
C ILE A 175 15.02 14.05 -1.80
N LEU A 176 14.38 13.70 -0.68
CA LEU A 176 14.64 14.31 0.61
C LEU A 176 15.83 13.68 1.35
N GLY A 177 16.26 12.49 0.94
CA GLY A 177 17.34 11.77 1.62
C GLY A 177 16.99 11.44 3.07
N THR A 178 17.82 11.85 4.01
CA THR A 178 17.62 11.62 5.46
C THR A 178 16.51 12.50 6.06
N GLU A 179 16.06 13.54 5.37
CA GLU A 179 14.94 14.38 5.81
C GLU A 179 13.58 13.70 5.55
N GLU A 180 13.52 12.65 4.72
CA GLU A 180 12.26 11.95 4.45
C GLU A 180 11.79 11.15 5.66
N GLY A 181 10.61 11.45 6.20
CA GLY A 181 9.95 10.70 7.26
C GLY A 181 9.11 9.52 6.76
N CYS A 182 8.36 8.87 7.65
CA CYS A 182 7.33 7.91 7.29
C CYS A 182 6.08 8.65 6.78
N CYS A 183 5.41 8.11 5.76
CA CYS A 183 4.15 8.67 5.27
C CYS A 183 2.95 8.50 6.24
N GLY A 184 3.10 7.71 7.30
CA GLY A 184 2.05 7.46 8.29
C GLY A 184 0.94 6.50 7.85
N SER A 185 0.97 5.97 6.62
CA SER A 185 -0.12 5.11 6.11
C SER A 185 -0.47 3.97 7.06
N GLU A 186 0.50 3.16 7.47
CA GLU A 186 0.24 2.03 8.36
C GLU A 186 0.04 2.46 9.82
N VAL A 187 0.61 3.59 10.23
CA VAL A 187 0.40 4.20 11.56
C VAL A 187 -1.10 4.47 11.78
N ARG A 188 -1.74 5.19 10.84
CA ARG A 188 -3.17 5.45 10.86
C ARG A 188 -3.99 4.15 10.82
N ARG A 189 -3.61 3.18 9.99
CA ARG A 189 -4.32 1.89 9.87
C ARG A 189 -4.17 1.01 11.11
N LEU A 190 -3.13 1.21 11.89
CA LEU A 190 -2.97 0.57 13.21
C LEU A 190 -3.77 1.26 14.32
N GLY A 191 -4.26 2.48 14.07
CA GLY A 191 -5.10 3.25 15.00
C GLY A 191 -4.37 4.31 15.81
N GLU A 192 -3.09 4.59 15.51
CA GLU A 192 -2.30 5.62 16.17
C GLU A 192 -2.48 6.99 15.48
N GLU A 193 -3.61 7.64 15.76
CA GLU A 193 -4.00 8.89 15.11
C GLU A 193 -3.06 10.04 15.50
N GLY A 194 -2.67 10.16 16.78
CA GLY A 194 -1.79 11.25 17.22
C GLY A 194 -0.39 11.19 16.60
N LEU A 195 0.19 9.99 16.45
CA LEU A 195 1.45 9.82 15.74
C LEU A 195 1.28 10.12 14.26
N PHE A 196 0.13 9.73 13.67
CA PHE A 196 -0.16 10.02 12.27
C PHE A 196 -0.24 11.53 12.01
N GLU A 197 -0.97 12.29 12.84
CA GLU A 197 -1.08 13.75 12.74
C GLU A 197 0.30 14.43 12.80
N MET A 198 1.15 14.02 13.73
CA MET A 198 2.53 14.52 13.84
C MET A 198 3.33 14.27 12.54
N LEU A 199 3.26 13.06 11.97
CA LEU A 199 3.95 12.75 10.71
C LEU A 199 3.41 13.57 9.53
N VAL A 200 2.13 13.88 9.50
CA VAL A 200 1.54 14.75 8.49
C VAL A 200 2.10 16.17 8.60
N GLU A 201 2.15 16.73 9.81
CA GLU A 201 2.69 18.06 10.08
C GLU A 201 4.17 18.14 9.65
N ASP A 202 5.01 17.20 10.10
CA ASP A 202 6.44 17.15 9.80
C ASP A 202 6.70 17.04 8.27
N ASN A 203 6.00 16.14 7.58
CA ASN A 203 6.17 15.98 6.13
C ASN A 203 5.71 17.23 5.36
N MET A 204 4.56 17.82 5.75
CA MET A 204 4.04 19.01 5.08
C MET A 204 4.95 20.22 5.27
N GLU A 205 5.55 20.40 6.45
CA GLU A 205 6.52 21.46 6.74
C GLU A 205 7.76 21.32 5.84
N ILE A 206 8.36 20.11 5.79
CA ILE A 206 9.53 19.83 4.93
C ILE A 206 9.19 20.06 3.45
N TRP A 207 8.02 19.62 2.98
CA TRP A 207 7.62 19.80 1.58
C TRP A 207 7.43 21.28 1.23
N GLU A 208 6.88 22.07 2.13
CA GLU A 208 6.74 23.53 1.94
C GLU A 208 8.12 24.19 1.89
N GLU A 209 9.02 23.88 2.82
CA GLU A 209 10.40 24.41 2.85
C GLU A 209 11.20 24.06 1.59
N ARG A 210 11.03 22.84 1.04
CA ARG A 210 11.70 22.37 -0.17
C ARG A 210 10.97 22.77 -1.45
N GLY A 211 9.84 23.45 -1.35
CA GLY A 211 9.04 23.94 -2.50
C GLY A 211 8.39 22.83 -3.31
N VAL A 212 8.07 21.68 -2.69
CA VAL A 212 7.46 20.54 -3.35
C VAL A 212 6.05 20.88 -3.83
N LYS A 213 5.79 20.67 -5.13
CA LYS A 213 4.48 20.85 -5.77
C LYS A 213 3.92 19.56 -6.32
N LYS A 214 4.78 18.67 -6.78
CA LYS A 214 4.41 17.35 -7.28
C LYS A 214 5.30 16.30 -6.62
N LEU A 215 4.72 15.17 -6.30
CA LEU A 215 5.47 14.04 -5.79
C LEU A 215 5.10 12.76 -6.53
N VAL A 216 6.06 11.86 -6.63
CA VAL A 216 5.87 10.52 -7.18
C VAL A 216 6.40 9.50 -6.18
N THR A 217 5.68 8.39 -6.01
CA THR A 217 6.08 7.31 -5.09
C THR A 217 5.89 5.93 -5.70
N THR A 218 6.70 4.96 -5.27
CA THR A 218 6.57 3.54 -5.64
C THR A 218 5.55 2.80 -4.80
N SER A 219 5.17 3.33 -3.65
CA SER A 219 4.26 2.65 -2.74
C SER A 219 2.81 3.14 -2.91
N PRO A 220 1.87 2.26 -3.29
CA PRO A 220 0.44 2.60 -3.29
C PRO A 220 -0.09 3.02 -1.92
N HIS A 221 0.54 2.56 -0.84
CA HIS A 221 0.19 2.95 0.53
C HIS A 221 0.53 4.42 0.78
N CYS A 222 1.74 4.86 0.40
CA CYS A 222 2.15 6.26 0.48
C CYS A 222 1.27 7.12 -0.45
N TYR A 223 1.08 6.70 -1.69
CA TYR A 223 0.20 7.39 -2.64
C TYR A 223 -1.21 7.61 -2.05
N ASN A 224 -1.83 6.53 -1.54
CA ASN A 224 -3.18 6.59 -0.99
C ASN A 224 -3.29 7.54 0.20
N VAL A 225 -2.35 7.48 1.15
CA VAL A 225 -2.40 8.35 2.33
C VAL A 225 -2.25 9.82 1.94
N PHE A 226 -1.39 10.13 0.97
CA PHE A 226 -1.19 11.50 0.48
C PHE A 226 -2.44 12.10 -0.14
N ILE A 227 -3.18 11.33 -0.94
CA ILE A 227 -4.38 11.86 -1.64
C ILE A 227 -5.69 11.72 -0.85
N LYS A 228 -5.72 10.94 0.24
CA LYS A 228 -6.93 10.70 1.03
C LYS A 228 -6.88 11.29 2.44
N ASP A 229 -5.74 11.20 3.07
CA ASP A 229 -5.60 11.44 4.52
C ASP A 229 -4.77 12.70 4.83
N TYR A 230 -3.91 13.17 3.89
CA TYR A 230 -3.19 14.45 4.00
C TYR A 230 -4.07 15.63 3.58
N PRO A 231 -3.80 16.86 4.07
CA PRO A 231 -4.45 18.06 3.59
C PRO A 231 -4.28 18.23 2.07
N GLN A 232 -5.38 18.44 1.34
CA GLN A 232 -5.38 18.53 -0.13
C GLN A 232 -5.05 19.95 -0.62
N ASN A 233 -4.00 20.55 -0.07
CA ASN A 233 -3.54 21.89 -0.39
C ASN A 233 -2.04 21.91 -0.65
N GLY A 234 -1.66 22.36 -1.82
CA GLY A 234 -0.28 22.71 -2.13
C GLY A 234 0.54 21.66 -2.89
N PHE A 235 0.10 20.42 -3.04
CA PHE A 235 0.82 19.40 -3.81
C PHE A 235 -0.10 18.46 -4.60
N GLU A 236 0.46 17.83 -5.63
CA GLU A 236 -0.13 16.74 -6.40
C GLU A 236 0.71 15.47 -6.22
N ALA A 237 0.07 14.32 -6.04
CA ALA A 237 0.75 13.04 -5.90
C ALA A 237 0.45 12.11 -7.07
N LEU A 238 1.47 11.37 -7.52
CA LEU A 238 1.37 10.32 -8.53
C LEU A 238 1.96 9.01 -7.99
N HIS A 239 1.33 7.92 -8.35
CA HIS A 239 1.99 6.62 -8.28
C HIS A 239 2.92 6.47 -9.49
N TYR A 240 4.11 5.86 -9.32
CA TYR A 240 5.11 5.77 -10.40
C TYR A 240 4.57 5.19 -11.71
N THR A 241 3.61 4.25 -11.65
CA THR A 241 3.01 3.66 -12.84
C THR A 241 2.24 4.66 -13.69
N GLN A 242 1.67 5.71 -13.08
CA GLN A 242 1.00 6.78 -13.83
C GLN A 242 2.02 7.62 -14.59
N LEU A 243 3.11 8.02 -13.92
CA LEU A 243 4.18 8.78 -14.58
C LEU A 243 4.88 7.97 -15.67
N VAL A 244 5.21 6.70 -15.41
CA VAL A 244 5.84 5.83 -16.41
C VAL A 244 4.94 5.60 -17.63
N ALA A 245 3.64 5.38 -17.42
CA ALA A 245 2.68 5.26 -18.52
C ALA A 245 2.65 6.53 -19.38
N GLN A 246 2.65 7.71 -18.76
CA GLN A 246 2.71 8.99 -19.43
C GLN A 246 4.02 9.16 -20.23
N LEU A 247 5.19 8.85 -19.64
CA LEU A 247 6.48 8.94 -20.32
C LEU A 247 6.56 8.03 -21.56
N LEU A 248 5.94 6.84 -21.49
CA LEU A 248 5.80 5.95 -22.65
C LEU A 248 4.88 6.52 -23.73
N GLU A 249 3.79 7.19 -23.36
CA GLU A 249 2.87 7.84 -24.29
C GLU A 249 3.53 9.04 -24.99
N GLU A 250 4.31 9.80 -24.27
CA GLU A 250 5.07 10.95 -24.78
C GLU A 250 6.29 10.54 -25.60
N GLY A 251 6.65 9.25 -25.65
CA GLY A 251 7.84 8.75 -26.34
C GLY A 251 9.16 9.15 -25.66
N ARG A 252 9.11 9.60 -24.43
CA ARG A 252 10.30 9.93 -23.59
C ARG A 252 10.96 8.68 -23.02
N LEU A 253 10.24 7.57 -23.00
CA LEU A 253 10.74 6.25 -22.65
C LEU A 253 10.43 5.30 -23.80
N THR A 254 11.43 4.52 -24.22
CA THR A 254 11.31 3.57 -25.32
C THR A 254 11.95 2.23 -24.94
N PHE A 255 11.46 1.15 -25.53
CA PHE A 255 12.02 -0.17 -25.32
C PHE A 255 13.11 -0.48 -26.35
N THR A 256 14.23 -1.02 -25.91
CA THR A 256 15.37 -1.44 -26.72
C THR A 256 15.48 -2.97 -26.82
N GLY A 257 14.80 -3.69 -25.91
CA GLY A 257 14.79 -5.15 -25.83
C GLY A 257 13.37 -5.71 -25.85
N GLU A 258 13.28 -7.04 -25.76
CA GLU A 258 12.02 -7.78 -25.66
C GLU A 258 12.03 -8.72 -24.47
N LEU A 259 10.85 -9.02 -23.92
CA LEU A 259 10.64 -9.96 -22.83
C LEU A 259 9.64 -11.03 -23.26
N ALA A 260 10.14 -12.14 -23.81
CA ALA A 260 9.31 -13.26 -24.29
C ALA A 260 8.81 -14.13 -23.12
N LYS A 261 7.91 -13.58 -22.29
CA LYS A 261 7.34 -14.21 -21.09
C LYS A 261 5.83 -14.07 -21.03
N THR A 262 5.16 -15.06 -20.43
CA THR A 262 3.74 -14.94 -20.05
C THR A 262 3.65 -14.27 -18.67
N VAL A 263 3.05 -13.10 -18.63
CA VAL A 263 2.95 -12.25 -17.43
C VAL A 263 1.49 -12.04 -17.07
N THR A 264 1.18 -12.16 -15.80
CA THR A 264 -0.09 -11.70 -15.23
C THR A 264 0.15 -10.59 -14.21
N TYR A 265 -0.91 -9.86 -13.82
CA TYR A 265 -0.77 -8.72 -12.91
C TYR A 265 -1.61 -8.88 -11.64
N HIS A 266 -0.97 -8.72 -10.48
CA HIS A 266 -1.64 -8.56 -9.21
C HIS A 266 -1.96 -7.09 -8.97
N ASP A 267 -3.24 -6.73 -8.93
CA ASP A 267 -3.68 -5.38 -8.59
C ASP A 267 -3.49 -5.10 -7.10
N PRO A 268 -2.55 -4.22 -6.69
CA PRO A 268 -2.44 -3.79 -5.31
C PRO A 268 -3.73 -3.09 -4.87
N CYS A 269 -4.29 -3.49 -3.74
CA CYS A 269 -5.57 -2.95 -3.28
C CYS A 269 -5.55 -1.42 -3.10
N TYR A 270 -4.46 -0.88 -2.59
CA TYR A 270 -4.31 0.56 -2.40
C TYR A 270 -4.12 1.35 -3.71
N LEU A 271 -3.68 0.72 -4.78
CA LEU A 271 -3.67 1.34 -6.11
C LEU A 271 -5.01 1.19 -6.81
N GLY A 272 -5.51 -0.03 -6.91
CA GLY A 272 -6.74 -0.36 -7.63
C GLY A 272 -8.01 0.00 -6.87
N LYS A 273 -8.36 -0.76 -5.82
CA LYS A 273 -9.64 -0.60 -5.13
C LYS A 273 -9.80 0.74 -4.43
N HIS A 274 -8.75 1.23 -3.79
CA HIS A 274 -8.81 2.52 -3.11
C HIS A 274 -8.82 3.71 -4.09
N ASN A 275 -8.09 3.62 -5.20
CA ASN A 275 -7.80 4.76 -6.06
C ASN A 275 -8.18 4.58 -7.54
N GLN A 276 -8.78 3.44 -7.89
CA GLN A 276 -9.28 3.11 -9.25
C GLN A 276 -8.19 3.18 -10.35
N ILE A 277 -6.91 3.02 -9.97
CA ILE A 277 -5.79 3.00 -10.92
C ILE A 277 -5.54 1.56 -11.34
N PHE A 278 -6.19 1.14 -12.42
CA PHE A 278 -6.10 -0.21 -13.00
C PHE A 278 -5.40 -0.23 -14.36
N ASP A 279 -5.53 0.86 -15.13
CA ASP A 279 -5.12 0.88 -16.53
C ASP A 279 -3.66 1.25 -16.72
N ALA A 280 -3.09 2.16 -15.91
CA ALA A 280 -1.70 2.57 -16.04
C ALA A 280 -0.72 1.38 -15.94
N PRO A 281 -0.79 0.48 -14.94
CA PRO A 281 0.06 -0.70 -14.90
C PRO A 281 -0.09 -1.62 -16.12
N ARG A 282 -1.33 -1.81 -16.58
CA ARG A 282 -1.65 -2.66 -17.75
C ARG A 282 -1.12 -2.07 -19.04
N SER A 283 -1.26 -0.77 -19.22
CA SER A 283 -0.75 -0.07 -20.42
C SER A 283 0.76 -0.19 -20.54
N ILE A 284 1.48 -0.18 -19.40
CA ILE A 284 2.93 -0.40 -19.37
C ILE A 284 3.24 -1.83 -19.83
N LEU A 285 2.64 -2.85 -19.16
CA LEU A 285 2.91 -4.26 -19.43
C LEU A 285 2.59 -4.64 -20.87
N GLN A 286 1.47 -4.16 -21.42
CA GLN A 286 1.03 -4.45 -22.79
C GLN A 286 1.92 -3.81 -23.87
N ARG A 287 2.72 -2.81 -23.52
CA ARG A 287 3.67 -2.16 -24.45
C ARG A 287 5.04 -2.83 -24.47
N ILE A 288 5.37 -3.71 -23.51
CA ILE A 288 6.65 -4.41 -23.48
C ILE A 288 6.72 -5.39 -24.67
N PRO A 289 7.71 -5.25 -25.58
CA PRO A 289 7.82 -6.14 -26.74
C PRO A 289 8.02 -7.60 -26.31
N GLY A 290 7.34 -8.53 -27.00
CA GLY A 290 7.42 -9.97 -26.74
C GLY A 290 6.62 -10.46 -25.53
N LEU A 291 6.17 -9.58 -24.63
CA LEU A 291 5.42 -9.97 -23.44
C LEU A 291 4.00 -10.41 -23.79
N LYS A 292 3.62 -11.60 -23.31
CA LYS A 292 2.24 -12.10 -23.39
C LYS A 292 1.52 -11.79 -22.08
N PHE A 293 0.69 -10.74 -22.09
CA PHE A 293 -0.12 -10.37 -20.93
C PHE A 293 -1.39 -11.23 -20.85
N VAL A 294 -1.66 -11.81 -19.67
CA VAL A 294 -2.87 -12.61 -19.37
C VAL A 294 -3.50 -12.14 -18.08
N GLU A 295 -4.82 -12.02 -18.04
CA GLU A 295 -5.54 -11.64 -16.81
C GLU A 295 -5.91 -12.89 -16.00
N MET A 296 -5.87 -12.75 -14.66
CA MET A 296 -6.50 -13.71 -13.75
C MET A 296 -8.01 -13.44 -13.66
N ASP A 297 -8.82 -14.43 -13.32
CA ASP A 297 -10.28 -14.28 -13.16
C ASP A 297 -10.64 -13.21 -12.13
N ARG A 298 -9.90 -13.17 -11.00
CA ARG A 298 -10.02 -12.14 -9.98
C ARG A 298 -9.01 -11.02 -10.24
N SER A 299 -9.34 -10.12 -11.17
CA SER A 299 -8.55 -8.94 -11.52
C SER A 299 -9.29 -7.66 -11.21
N ARG A 300 -8.61 -6.53 -11.23
CA ARG A 300 -9.15 -5.18 -10.99
C ARG A 300 -9.89 -5.10 -9.64
N GLU A 301 -11.13 -4.64 -9.60
CA GLU A 301 -11.97 -4.50 -8.40
C GLU A 301 -12.18 -5.85 -7.67
N LYS A 302 -12.10 -6.96 -8.41
CA LYS A 302 -12.25 -8.31 -7.85
C LYS A 302 -10.94 -8.91 -7.35
N SER A 303 -9.81 -8.24 -7.54
CA SER A 303 -8.48 -8.75 -7.16
C SER A 303 -8.46 -9.23 -5.71
N LEU A 304 -7.86 -10.40 -5.49
CA LEU A 304 -7.63 -10.92 -4.14
C LEU A 304 -6.52 -10.13 -3.44
N CYS A 305 -6.64 -9.95 -2.13
CA CYS A 305 -5.64 -9.27 -1.31
C CYS A 305 -4.37 -10.13 -1.15
N CYS A 306 -3.19 -9.49 -1.09
CA CYS A 306 -1.92 -10.15 -0.77
C CYS A 306 -1.66 -10.29 0.75
N GLU A 307 -2.53 -9.73 1.59
CA GLU A 307 -2.42 -9.64 3.05
C GLU A 307 -1.38 -8.65 3.61
N GLY A 308 -0.72 -7.85 2.78
CA GLY A 308 0.34 -6.94 3.24
C GLY A 308 -0.13 -5.62 3.85
N GLY A 309 -1.42 -5.22 3.69
CA GLY A 309 -1.93 -3.93 4.17
C GLY A 309 -2.54 -3.96 5.58
N GLY A 310 -2.91 -2.79 6.10
CA GLY A 310 -3.60 -2.65 7.39
C GLY A 310 -2.75 -2.96 8.61
N GLY A 311 -1.46 -2.71 8.53
CA GLY A 311 -0.49 -3.02 9.59
C GLY A 311 -0.03 -4.48 9.60
N ARG A 312 -0.54 -5.33 8.70
CA ARG A 312 -0.27 -6.79 8.70
C ARG A 312 1.19 -7.16 8.51
N MET A 313 2.00 -6.29 7.89
CA MET A 313 3.45 -6.50 7.78
C MET A 313 4.17 -6.53 9.14
N TRP A 314 3.55 -5.97 10.18
CA TRP A 314 4.10 -5.91 11.55
C TRP A 314 3.23 -6.66 12.57
N LEU A 315 2.31 -7.47 12.11
CA LEU A 315 1.47 -8.32 12.95
C LEU A 315 1.82 -9.77 12.69
N GLU A 316 1.91 -10.56 13.77
CA GLU A 316 2.05 -12.01 13.63
C GLU A 316 0.88 -12.58 12.86
N GLY A 317 1.18 -13.41 11.85
CA GLY A 317 0.21 -13.85 10.87
C GLY A 317 -0.86 -14.76 11.46
N THR A 318 -2.06 -14.65 10.95
CA THR A 318 -3.01 -15.74 10.87
C THR A 318 -2.37 -16.89 10.10
N ASN A 319 -2.77 -18.11 10.38
CA ASN A 319 -2.27 -19.38 9.83
C ASN A 319 -1.38 -19.29 8.58
N ILE A 320 -0.08 -19.54 8.75
CA ILE A 320 0.94 -19.45 7.67
C ILE A 320 0.60 -20.40 6.50
N GLU A 321 -0.06 -21.54 6.77
CA GLU A 321 -0.37 -22.54 5.75
C GLU A 321 -1.51 -22.13 4.82
N GLU A 322 -2.33 -21.15 5.19
CA GLU A 322 -3.54 -20.76 4.44
C GLU A 322 -3.60 -19.28 4.07
N ARG A 323 -2.49 -18.64 3.76
CA ARG A 323 -2.46 -17.20 3.40
C ARG A 323 -3.20 -16.94 2.10
N LEU A 324 -3.83 -15.76 1.98
CA LEU A 324 -4.44 -15.28 0.73
C LEU A 324 -3.42 -15.17 -0.40
N ALA A 325 -2.17 -14.83 -0.06
CA ALA A 325 -1.08 -14.80 -1.01
C ALA A 325 -0.88 -16.15 -1.72
N HIS A 326 -1.05 -17.31 -1.02
CA HIS A 326 -0.97 -18.63 -1.63
C HIS A 326 -2.05 -18.82 -2.71
N GLN A 327 -3.30 -18.43 -2.42
CA GLN A 327 -4.37 -18.50 -3.40
C GLN A 327 -4.10 -17.61 -4.61
N ARG A 328 -3.46 -16.44 -4.39
CA ARG A 328 -3.10 -15.53 -5.47
C ARG A 328 -2.03 -16.13 -6.39
N ILE A 329 -1.06 -16.85 -5.83
CA ILE A 329 -0.07 -17.60 -6.61
C ILE A 329 -0.75 -18.72 -7.43
N ASP A 330 -1.72 -19.45 -6.84
CA ASP A 330 -2.46 -20.50 -7.56
C ASP A 330 -3.25 -19.94 -8.75
N GLU A 331 -3.85 -18.76 -8.61
CA GLU A 331 -4.52 -18.08 -9.72
C GLU A 331 -3.56 -17.69 -10.84
N ALA A 332 -2.38 -17.20 -10.50
CA ALA A 332 -1.36 -16.82 -11.48
C ALA A 332 -0.84 -18.06 -12.24
N LEU A 333 -0.58 -19.16 -11.53
CA LEU A 333 -0.21 -20.45 -12.15
C LEU A 333 -1.35 -21.01 -13.01
N GLY A 334 -2.60 -20.85 -12.55
CA GLY A 334 -3.80 -21.33 -13.26
C GLY A 334 -4.00 -20.70 -14.64
N VAL A 335 -3.51 -19.48 -14.87
CA VAL A 335 -3.52 -18.81 -16.18
C VAL A 335 -2.23 -19.03 -16.98
N GLY A 336 -1.33 -19.89 -16.49
CA GLY A 336 -0.06 -20.21 -17.13
C GLY A 336 0.96 -19.08 -17.11
N ALA A 337 0.90 -18.19 -16.12
CA ALA A 337 1.86 -17.12 -15.98
C ALA A 337 3.22 -17.66 -15.49
N GLU A 338 4.29 -17.18 -16.11
CA GLU A 338 5.69 -17.37 -15.67
C GLU A 338 6.09 -16.27 -14.69
N ILE A 339 5.47 -15.07 -14.80
CA ILE A 339 5.73 -13.94 -13.92
C ILE A 339 4.41 -13.39 -13.40
N LEU A 340 4.33 -13.20 -12.08
CA LEU A 340 3.30 -12.42 -11.42
C LEU A 340 3.85 -11.02 -11.16
N ALA A 341 3.49 -10.07 -12.03
CA ALA A 341 3.87 -8.67 -11.89
C ALA A 341 2.98 -7.96 -10.86
N THR A 342 3.54 -7.00 -10.17
CA THR A 342 2.81 -6.08 -9.27
C THR A 342 3.44 -4.70 -9.28
N ALA A 343 2.87 -3.74 -8.57
CA ALA A 343 3.37 -2.37 -8.44
C ALA A 343 3.22 -1.90 -6.99
N CYS A 344 3.72 -2.68 -6.04
CA CYS A 344 3.65 -2.38 -4.62
C CYS A 344 4.73 -3.14 -3.86
N PRO A 345 5.58 -2.45 -3.07
CA PRO A 345 6.63 -3.10 -2.27
C PRO A 345 6.11 -4.20 -1.34
N PHE A 346 5.00 -3.98 -0.66
CA PHE A 346 4.41 -5.00 0.23
C PHE A 346 3.88 -6.21 -0.54
N CYS A 347 3.25 -5.99 -1.71
CA CYS A 347 2.79 -7.09 -2.54
C CYS A 347 3.97 -7.94 -3.06
N VAL A 348 5.10 -7.30 -3.46
CA VAL A 348 6.31 -8.04 -3.85
C VAL A 348 6.76 -8.95 -2.72
N LEU A 349 6.94 -8.41 -1.51
CA LEU A 349 7.44 -9.17 -0.36
C LEU A 349 6.49 -10.31 0.03
N THR A 350 5.19 -10.04 0.13
CA THR A 350 4.21 -11.07 0.58
C THR A 350 3.99 -12.17 -0.45
N LEU A 351 4.01 -11.84 -1.74
CA LEU A 351 3.83 -12.83 -2.81
C LEU A 351 5.10 -13.64 -3.05
N GLU A 352 6.29 -13.02 -2.98
CA GLU A 352 7.55 -13.79 -3.02
C GLU A 352 7.69 -14.75 -1.85
N ASP A 353 7.34 -14.30 -0.64
CA ASP A 353 7.34 -15.16 0.53
C ASP A 353 6.41 -16.36 0.34
N ALA A 354 5.21 -16.14 -0.22
CA ALA A 354 4.28 -17.21 -0.56
C ALA A 354 4.83 -18.20 -1.60
N VAL A 355 5.57 -17.72 -2.60
CA VAL A 355 6.25 -18.57 -3.60
C VAL A 355 7.33 -19.41 -2.91
N LYS A 356 8.18 -18.81 -2.05
CA LYS A 356 9.26 -19.49 -1.32
C LYS A 356 8.73 -20.55 -0.35
N ILE A 357 7.74 -20.20 0.48
CA ILE A 357 7.15 -21.14 1.45
C ILE A 357 6.58 -22.39 0.74
N ARG A 358 6.09 -22.22 -0.48
CA ARG A 358 5.51 -23.31 -1.26
C ARG A 358 6.49 -24.02 -2.19
N GLY A 359 7.76 -23.63 -2.24
CA GLY A 359 8.79 -24.20 -3.12
C GLY A 359 8.41 -24.08 -4.60
N LEU A 360 7.94 -22.91 -5.03
CA LEU A 360 7.45 -22.66 -6.39
C LEU A 360 8.37 -21.72 -7.19
N GLU A 361 9.57 -21.44 -6.71
CA GLU A 361 10.53 -20.51 -7.33
C GLU A 361 10.89 -20.89 -8.76
N ASP A 362 10.92 -22.18 -9.07
CA ASP A 362 11.17 -22.70 -10.42
C ASP A 362 9.95 -22.60 -11.37
N LYS A 363 8.76 -22.26 -10.84
CA LYS A 363 7.50 -22.23 -11.61
C LYS A 363 7.00 -20.83 -11.90
N ILE A 364 7.18 -19.89 -10.96
CA ILE A 364 6.67 -18.54 -11.09
C ILE A 364 7.58 -17.56 -10.37
N GLN A 365 7.88 -16.46 -11.03
CA GLN A 365 8.60 -15.33 -10.44
C GLN A 365 7.61 -14.24 -10.04
N VAL A 366 7.84 -13.59 -8.89
CA VAL A 366 7.17 -12.33 -8.54
C VAL A 366 8.11 -11.18 -8.88
N ALA A 367 7.60 -10.16 -9.55
CA ALA A 367 8.39 -8.99 -9.93
C ALA A 367 7.58 -7.69 -9.83
N ASP A 368 8.25 -6.60 -9.44
CA ASP A 368 7.68 -5.27 -9.68
C ASP A 368 7.76 -4.93 -11.19
N ILE A 369 6.81 -4.13 -11.68
CA ILE A 369 6.83 -3.66 -13.09
C ILE A 369 8.18 -3.03 -13.45
N MET A 370 8.80 -2.29 -12.52
CA MET A 370 10.11 -1.68 -12.75
C MET A 370 11.21 -2.69 -13.05
N GLU A 371 11.17 -3.87 -12.42
CA GLU A 371 12.13 -4.94 -12.67
C GLU A 371 11.99 -5.53 -14.08
N LEU A 372 10.76 -5.56 -14.61
CA LEU A 372 10.52 -5.97 -16.00
C LEU A 372 11.00 -4.91 -16.99
N LEU A 373 10.76 -3.65 -16.68
CA LEU A 373 11.18 -2.54 -17.53
C LEU A 373 12.71 -2.45 -17.65
N THR A 374 13.47 -2.69 -16.57
CA THR A 374 14.94 -2.69 -16.64
C THR A 374 15.54 -3.75 -17.56
N GLN A 375 14.77 -4.78 -17.92
CA GLN A 375 15.24 -5.81 -18.86
C GLN A 375 15.08 -5.40 -20.33
N VAL A 376 14.30 -4.35 -20.59
CA VAL A 376 13.91 -3.95 -21.95
C VAL A 376 14.14 -2.48 -22.29
N THR A 377 14.63 -1.67 -21.33
CA THR A 377 14.97 -0.23 -21.53
C THR A 377 16.47 0.10 -21.62
#